data_c08053d37813e034c45e6676e5514a4c
#
_entry.id   c08053d37813e034c45e6676e5514a4c
#
_cell.length_a   1.000
_cell.length_b   1.000
_cell.length_c   1.000
_cell.angle_alpha   90.00
_cell.angle_beta   90.00
_cell.angle_gamma   90.00
#
_symmetry.space_group_name_H-M   'P 1'
#
loop_
_entity.id
_entity.type
_entity.pdbx_description
1 polymer ?
#
loop_
_entity_poly.entity_id
_entity_poly.type
_entity_poly.pdbx_seq_one_letter_code
_entity_poly.pdbx_strand_id
1 'polypeptide(L)' 'MNQQVRIIYTNYKGIKKPRTIIPKRIEFKSTEYHKEEQWILDAYDLDKKADRGFAVKDIEGWEPLK' A
#
# COMPACT_ATOMS: atom_id res chain seq x y z
N MET A 1 6.56 -13.73 5.37
CA MET A 1 5.22 -13.98 5.93
C MET A 1 4.17 -13.56 4.94
N ASN A 2 3.11 -14.35 4.84
CA ASN A 2 2.08 -14.11 3.81
C ASN A 2 0.77 -13.65 4.42
N GLN A 3 0.88 -12.84 5.48
CA GLN A 3 -0.30 -12.28 6.12
C GLN A 3 -1.00 -11.32 5.16
N GLN A 4 -2.25 -11.62 4.85
CA GLN A 4 -3.06 -10.72 4.04
C GLN A 4 -3.70 -9.68 4.92
N VAL A 5 -3.73 -8.45 4.42
CA VAL A 5 -4.29 -7.32 5.13
C VAL A 5 -5.16 -6.53 4.17
N ARG A 6 -6.31 -6.07 4.65
CA ARG A 6 -7.15 -5.15 3.89
C ARG A 6 -6.91 -3.74 4.39
N ILE A 7 -6.61 -2.85 3.46
CA ILE A 7 -6.45 -1.42 3.76
C ILE A 7 -7.43 -0.63 2.92
N ILE A 8 -7.72 0.58 3.35
CA ILE A 8 -8.44 1.56 2.53
C ILE A 8 -7.38 2.54 2.07
N TYR A 9 -7.20 2.67 0.78
CA TYR A 9 -6.12 3.47 0.22
C TYR A 9 -6.63 4.51 -0.74
N THR A 10 -6.11 5.74 -0.61
CA THR A 10 -6.38 6.83 -1.55
C THR A 10 -5.16 6.94 -2.45
N ASN A 11 -5.34 6.68 -3.73
CA ASN A 11 -4.22 6.70 -4.68
C ASN A 11 -3.86 8.13 -5.10
N TYR A 12 -2.82 8.25 -5.96
CA TYR A 12 -2.36 9.57 -6.39
C TYR A 12 -3.39 10.36 -7.19
N LYS A 13 -4.41 9.68 -7.70
CA LYS A 13 -5.52 10.34 -8.41
C LYS A 13 -6.64 10.75 -7.47
N GLY A 14 -6.49 10.50 -6.17
CA GLY A 14 -7.52 10.83 -5.20
C GLY A 14 -8.64 9.80 -5.11
N ILE A 15 -8.48 8.64 -5.70
CA ILE A 15 -9.48 7.59 -5.66
C ILE A 15 -9.24 6.69 -4.44
N LYS A 16 -10.26 6.59 -3.60
CA LYS A 16 -10.19 5.79 -2.37
C LYS A 16 -10.88 4.45 -2.59
N LYS A 17 -10.15 3.37 -2.36
CA LYS A 17 -10.66 2.01 -2.54
C LYS A 17 -10.07 1.06 -1.52
N PRO A 18 -10.79 -0.02 -1.18
CA PRO A 18 -10.16 -1.09 -0.40
C PRO A 18 -9.16 -1.85 -1.27
N ARG A 19 -8.08 -2.28 -0.63
CA ARG A 19 -7.04 -3.09 -1.28
C ARG A 19 -6.68 -4.24 -0.37
N THR A 20 -6.54 -5.41 -0.95
CA THR A 20 -6.05 -6.59 -0.22
C THR A 20 -4.60 -6.79 -0.59
N ILE A 21 -3.72 -6.74 0.39
CA ILE A 21 -2.29 -6.74 0.15
C ILE A 21 -1.59 -7.74 1.06
N ILE A 22 -0.37 -8.10 0.67
CA ILE A 22 0.56 -8.83 1.53
C ILE A 22 1.71 -7.87 1.79
N PRO A 23 1.78 -7.27 3.00
CA PRO A 23 2.84 -6.32 3.30
C PRO A 23 4.20 -6.97 3.29
N LYS A 24 5.20 -6.25 2.79
CA LYS A 24 6.58 -6.74 2.75
C LYS A 24 7.50 -5.93 3.65
N ARG A 25 7.54 -4.61 3.46
CA ARG A 25 8.41 -3.75 4.26
C ARG A 25 8.00 -2.30 4.10
N ILE A 26 8.48 -1.48 5.02
CA ILE A 26 8.28 -0.02 4.97
C ILE A 26 9.64 0.62 4.77
N GLU A 27 9.75 1.52 3.79
CA GLU A 27 10.98 2.23 3.49
C GLU A 27 10.70 3.70 3.28
N PHE A 28 11.65 4.55 3.62
CA PHE A 28 11.56 5.98 3.37
C PHE A 28 12.19 6.25 2.02
N LYS A 29 11.37 6.56 1.02
CA LYS A 29 11.83 6.72 -0.35
C LYS A 29 10.79 7.44 -1.20
N SER A 30 11.17 7.76 -2.43
CA SER A 30 10.21 8.24 -3.42
C SER A 30 9.85 7.11 -4.39
N THR A 31 8.75 7.28 -5.10
CA THR A 31 8.34 6.36 -6.17
C THR A 31 7.96 7.21 -7.38
N GLU A 32 7.69 6.55 -8.52
CA GLU A 32 7.29 7.30 -9.70
C GLU A 32 5.95 8.02 -9.50
N TYR A 33 5.12 7.55 -8.57
CA TYR A 33 3.83 8.18 -8.28
C TYR A 33 3.88 9.13 -7.09
N HIS A 34 4.92 9.01 -6.25
CA HIS A 34 5.11 9.83 -5.05
C HIS A 34 6.54 10.33 -5.09
N LYS A 35 6.75 11.48 -5.73
CA LYS A 35 8.09 11.96 -6.02
C LYS A 35 8.82 12.51 -4.82
N GLU A 36 8.08 12.96 -3.81
CA GLU A 36 8.70 13.39 -2.57
C GLU A 36 9.02 12.18 -1.71
N GLU A 37 10.18 12.21 -1.06
CA GLU A 37 10.55 11.13 -0.15
C GLU A 37 9.56 11.06 1.00
N GLN A 38 9.09 9.87 1.29
CA GLN A 38 8.11 9.63 2.33
C GLN A 38 8.12 8.16 2.68
N TRP A 39 7.39 7.80 3.74
CA TRP A 39 7.29 6.40 4.12
C TRP A 39 6.39 5.66 3.14
N ILE A 40 6.95 4.62 2.53
CA ILE A 40 6.26 3.79 1.55
C ILE A 40 6.18 2.36 2.08
N LEU A 41 4.99 1.80 2.05
CA LEU A 41 4.78 0.39 2.35
C LEU A 41 4.87 -0.38 1.05
N ASP A 42 5.92 -1.20 0.91
CA ASP A 42 6.02 -2.12 -0.22
C ASP A 42 5.19 -3.35 0.10
N ALA A 43 4.32 -3.73 -0.81
CA ALA A 43 3.42 -4.84 -0.61
C ALA A 43 3.03 -5.47 -1.94
N TYR A 44 2.60 -6.71 -1.89
CA TYR A 44 2.03 -7.38 -3.05
C TYR A 44 0.53 -7.09 -3.05
N ASP A 45 0.06 -6.50 -4.14
CA ASP A 45 -1.36 -6.16 -4.29
C ASP A 45 -2.07 -7.34 -4.97
N LEU A 46 -2.90 -8.04 -4.21
CA LEU A 46 -3.60 -9.22 -4.70
C LEU A 46 -4.61 -8.89 -5.81
N ASP A 47 -5.19 -7.68 -5.75
CA ASP A 47 -6.16 -7.28 -6.77
C ASP A 47 -5.49 -6.99 -8.10
N LYS A 48 -4.29 -6.45 -8.07
CA LYS A 48 -3.53 -6.13 -9.28
C LYS A 48 -2.55 -7.23 -9.66
N LYS A 49 -2.30 -8.17 -8.75
CA LYS A 49 -1.35 -9.27 -8.93
C LYS A 49 0.04 -8.74 -9.24
N ALA A 50 0.47 -7.73 -8.51
CA ALA A 50 1.77 -7.08 -8.71
C ALA A 50 2.24 -6.42 -7.44
N ASP A 51 3.56 -6.25 -7.34
CA ASP A 51 4.15 -5.49 -6.23
C ASP A 51 3.85 -4.02 -6.43
N ARG A 52 3.47 -3.35 -5.34
CA ARG A 52 3.13 -1.92 -5.35
C ARG A 52 3.70 -1.24 -4.12
N GLY A 53 3.95 0.07 -4.26
CA GLY A 53 4.31 0.91 -3.13
C GLY A 53 3.13 1.78 -2.73
N PHE A 54 2.78 1.76 -1.45
CA PHE A 54 1.66 2.55 -0.93
C PHE A 54 2.19 3.61 0.01
N ALA A 55 1.80 4.87 -0.22
CA ALA A 55 2.19 5.94 0.70
C ALA A 55 1.49 5.72 2.04
N VAL A 56 2.26 5.58 3.10
CA VAL A 56 1.70 5.25 4.42
C VAL A 56 0.70 6.30 4.87
N LYS A 57 0.95 7.58 4.54
CA LYS A 57 0.04 8.66 4.93
C LYS A 57 -1.35 8.53 4.33
N ASP A 58 -1.49 7.81 3.22
CA ASP A 58 -2.76 7.66 2.52
C ASP A 58 -3.46 6.35 2.83
N ILE A 59 -2.93 5.58 3.77
CA ILE A 59 -3.54 4.33 4.21
C ILE A 59 -4.50 4.62 5.36
N GLU A 60 -5.76 4.24 5.18
CA GLU A 60 -6.75 4.29 6.25
C GLU A 60 -7.20 2.87 6.53
N GLY A 61 -7.19 2.50 7.78
CA GLY A 61 -7.63 1.17 8.16
C GLY A 61 -6.55 0.12 7.91
N TRP A 62 -6.54 -0.86 8.75
CA TRP A 62 -5.57 -1.96 8.68
C TRP A 62 -6.25 -3.17 9.29
N GLU A 63 -6.72 -4.08 8.44
CA GLU A 63 -7.47 -5.23 8.90
C GLU A 63 -6.77 -6.52 8.48
N PRO A 64 -6.10 -7.21 9.41
CA PRO A 64 -5.52 -8.51 9.08
C PRO A 64 -6.61 -9.51 8.70
N LEU A 65 -6.36 -10.26 7.65
CA LEU A 65 -7.28 -11.28 7.16
C LEU A 65 -6.70 -12.66 7.46
N LYS A 66 -7.56 -13.59 7.73
CA LYS A 66 -7.14 -14.96 8.02
C LYS A 66 -7.33 -15.87 6.83
#